data_5e8bfdd39d406a22a779c76fa807fa38
#
_entry.id   5e8bfdd39d406a22a779c76fa807fa38
#
_cell.length_a   1.000
_cell.length_b   1.000
_cell.length_c   1.000
_cell.angle_alpha   90.00
_cell.angle_beta   90.00
_cell.angle_gamma   90.00
#
_symmetry.space_group_name_H-M   'P 1'
#
loop_
_entity.id
_entity.type
_entity.pdbx_description
1 polymer ?
#
loop_
_entity_poly.entity_id
_entity_poly.type
_entity_poly.pdbx_seq_one_letter_code
_entity_poly.pdbx_strand_id
1 'polypeptide(L)'
;LRRYELWDQMIELCHSNYLEPTDDFKEQVKRLRHLGAAYFHTGRTALGETQLNELLTLLEVEKGPREKTLAEAEKKARQEAIDEALVDQATADAEAKSKQEGDDEQQIKQARCEAAEGSREEQLAKNQEQISEKAEQAGKDFDSKIEEAEQVTYELKSHLAVTQGDYGTALDWLEK
;
A
#
# COMPACT_ATOMS: atom_id res chain seq x y z
N LEU A 1 16.54 -15.69 23.36
CA LEU A 1 17.15 -16.81 22.63
C LEU A 1 18.05 -16.29 21.50
N ARG A 2 17.60 -15.40 20.58
CA ARG A 2 18.41 -14.80 19.50
C ARG A 2 19.74 -14.19 19.99
N ARG A 3 19.70 -13.43 21.08
CA ARG A 3 20.89 -12.77 21.64
C ARG A 3 21.99 -13.76 22.06
N TYR A 4 21.62 -15.03 22.37
CA TYR A 4 22.55 -16.06 22.80
C TYR A 4 22.72 -17.15 21.75
N GLU A 5 22.25 -16.92 20.52
CA GLU A 5 22.37 -17.85 19.39
C GLU A 5 21.78 -19.26 19.67
N LEU A 6 20.73 -19.31 20.49
CA LEU A 6 20.05 -20.56 20.85
C LEU A 6 18.99 -20.89 19.79
N TRP A 7 19.44 -21.17 18.57
CA TRP A 7 18.58 -21.29 17.39
C TRP A 7 17.67 -22.54 17.40
N ASP A 8 18.17 -23.69 17.86
CA ASP A 8 17.35 -24.89 17.99
C ASP A 8 16.24 -24.71 19.04
N GLN A 9 16.53 -24.08 20.18
CA GLN A 9 15.49 -23.73 21.16
C GLN A 9 14.52 -22.69 20.62
N MET A 10 14.93 -21.80 19.72
CA MET A 10 14.02 -20.89 19.04
C MET A 10 13.05 -21.65 18.14
N ILE A 11 13.55 -22.62 17.37
CA ILE A 11 12.70 -23.48 16.53
C ILE A 11 11.68 -24.26 17.38
N GLU A 12 12.12 -24.87 18.49
CA GLU A 12 11.24 -25.56 19.42
C GLU A 12 10.15 -24.64 19.99
N LEU A 13 10.52 -23.40 20.37
CA LEU A 13 9.60 -22.41 20.89
C LEU A 13 8.54 -22.01 19.84
N CYS A 14 8.95 -21.83 18.58
CA CYS A 14 8.05 -21.51 17.47
C CYS A 14 7.10 -22.66 17.08
N HIS A 15 7.41 -23.88 17.49
CA HIS A 15 6.53 -25.05 17.34
C HIS A 15 5.71 -25.38 18.60
N SER A 16 5.86 -24.60 19.65
CA SER A 16 5.09 -24.72 20.88
C SER A 16 3.90 -23.75 20.91
N ASN A 17 3.05 -23.87 21.93
CA ASN A 17 1.91 -22.98 22.15
C ASN A 17 2.30 -21.50 22.48
N TYR A 18 3.59 -21.20 22.59
CA TYR A 18 4.06 -19.83 22.89
C TYR A 18 4.21 -18.96 21.65
N LEU A 19 4.47 -19.57 20.48
CA LEU A 19 4.61 -18.89 19.19
C LEU A 19 3.94 -19.72 18.09
N GLU A 20 2.68 -20.13 18.33
CA GLU A 20 1.88 -20.87 17.35
C GLU A 20 1.49 -19.99 16.16
N PRO A 21 1.14 -20.59 15.00
CA PRO A 21 0.57 -19.86 13.88
C PRO A 21 -0.67 -19.07 14.30
N THR A 22 -0.79 -17.83 13.83
CA THR A 22 -1.89 -16.94 14.19
C THR A 22 -2.36 -16.15 12.99
N ASP A 23 -3.62 -15.71 13.01
CA ASP A 23 -4.20 -14.80 12.02
C ASP A 23 -3.85 -13.32 12.30
N ASP A 24 -3.27 -13.02 13.48
CA ASP A 24 -2.76 -11.68 13.77
C ASP A 24 -1.49 -11.41 12.94
N PHE A 25 -1.58 -10.39 12.10
CA PHE A 25 -0.50 -10.04 11.16
C PHE A 25 0.84 -9.80 11.85
N LYS A 26 0.86 -8.99 12.92
CA LYS A 26 2.12 -8.63 13.61
C LYS A 26 2.76 -9.82 14.31
N GLU A 27 1.96 -10.62 14.98
CA GLU A 27 2.46 -11.80 15.68
C GLU A 27 2.92 -12.87 14.69
N GLN A 28 2.25 -13.01 13.54
CA GLN A 28 2.69 -13.92 12.49
C GLN A 28 4.00 -13.45 11.82
N VAL A 29 4.16 -12.16 11.52
CA VAL A 29 5.42 -11.57 11.02
C VAL A 29 6.56 -11.86 12.00
N LYS A 30 6.34 -11.63 13.29
CA LYS A 30 7.32 -11.89 14.34
C LYS A 30 7.70 -13.37 14.44
N ARG A 31 6.72 -14.26 14.35
CA ARG A 31 6.95 -15.71 14.32
C ARG A 31 7.81 -16.12 13.12
N LEU A 32 7.44 -15.68 11.90
CA LEU A 32 8.16 -16.00 10.67
C LEU A 32 9.59 -15.46 10.69
N ARG A 33 9.80 -14.26 11.23
CA ARG A 33 11.13 -13.68 11.46
C ARG A 33 12.01 -14.59 12.32
N HIS A 34 11.50 -15.02 13.47
CA HIS A 34 12.29 -15.84 14.41
C HIS A 34 12.57 -17.22 13.85
N LEU A 35 11.57 -17.86 13.25
CA LEU A 35 11.69 -19.20 12.71
C LEU A 35 12.57 -19.22 11.45
N GLY A 36 12.38 -18.26 10.54
CA GLY A 36 13.19 -18.13 9.33
C GLY A 36 14.66 -17.89 9.64
N ALA A 37 14.97 -16.93 10.52
CA ALA A 37 16.34 -16.66 10.96
C ALA A 37 16.98 -17.91 11.61
N ALA A 38 16.25 -18.62 12.49
CA ALA A 38 16.76 -19.80 13.14
C ALA A 38 17.06 -20.93 12.15
N TYR A 39 16.22 -21.13 11.12
CA TYR A 39 16.47 -22.11 10.07
C TYR A 39 17.70 -21.77 9.23
N PHE A 40 17.89 -20.50 8.85
CA PHE A 40 19.10 -20.09 8.12
C PHE A 40 20.36 -20.29 8.96
N HIS A 41 20.35 -19.92 10.24
CA HIS A 41 21.50 -20.09 11.13
C HIS A 41 21.83 -21.56 11.47
N THR A 42 20.84 -22.45 11.39
CA THR A 42 21.07 -23.90 11.59
C THR A 42 21.33 -24.66 10.29
N GLY A 43 21.50 -23.96 9.16
CA GLY A 43 21.77 -24.55 7.85
C GLY A 43 20.55 -25.25 7.22
N ARG A 44 19.36 -25.07 7.78
CA ARG A 44 18.09 -25.62 7.25
C ARG A 44 17.49 -24.67 6.20
N THR A 45 18.28 -24.32 5.17
CA THR A 45 18.00 -23.26 4.21
C THR A 45 16.62 -23.39 3.55
N ALA A 46 16.25 -24.60 3.08
CA ALA A 46 14.94 -24.81 2.45
C ALA A 46 13.74 -24.49 3.36
N LEU A 47 13.85 -24.74 4.68
CA LEU A 47 12.83 -24.38 5.65
C LEU A 47 12.82 -22.87 5.90
N GLY A 48 13.98 -22.22 5.90
CA GLY A 48 14.10 -20.76 5.97
C GLY A 48 13.46 -20.07 4.77
N GLU A 49 13.69 -20.58 3.55
CA GLU A 49 13.04 -20.09 2.32
C GLU A 49 11.51 -20.26 2.38
N THR A 50 11.02 -21.34 2.96
CA THR A 50 9.57 -21.53 3.17
C THR A 50 9.00 -20.41 4.04
N GLN A 51 9.66 -20.07 5.16
CA GLN A 51 9.19 -18.98 6.03
C GLN A 51 9.27 -17.61 5.34
N LEU A 52 10.30 -17.37 4.53
CA LEU A 52 10.42 -16.14 3.74
C LEU A 52 9.27 -16.04 2.72
N ASN A 53 8.92 -17.12 2.03
CA ASN A 53 7.83 -17.14 1.07
C ASN A 53 6.45 -16.95 1.74
N GLU A 54 6.23 -17.54 2.93
CA GLU A 54 5.05 -17.27 3.75
C GLU A 54 4.94 -15.79 4.11
N LEU A 55 6.05 -15.16 4.52
CA LEU A 55 6.08 -13.74 4.86
C LEU A 55 5.77 -12.86 3.64
N LEU A 56 6.33 -13.18 2.47
CA LEU A 56 6.02 -12.46 1.22
C LEU A 56 4.54 -12.57 0.86
N THR A 57 3.95 -13.75 1.01
CA THR A 57 2.52 -13.96 0.76
C THR A 57 1.66 -13.16 1.73
N LEU A 58 2.02 -13.14 3.00
CA LEU A 58 1.33 -12.38 4.05
C LEU A 58 1.38 -10.87 3.76
N LEU A 59 2.54 -10.37 3.31
CA LEU A 59 2.75 -8.98 2.93
C LEU A 59 1.86 -8.57 1.74
N GLU A 60 1.77 -9.40 0.70
CA GLU A 60 0.90 -9.13 -0.46
C GLU A 60 -0.59 -9.13 -0.07
N VAL A 61 -0.99 -10.01 0.85
CA VAL A 61 -2.37 -10.02 1.37
C VAL A 61 -2.68 -8.73 2.13
N GLU A 62 -1.75 -8.16 2.92
CA GLU A 62 -1.98 -6.92 3.68
C GLU A 62 -1.95 -5.68 2.77
N LYS A 63 -1.21 -5.69 1.66
CA LYS A 63 -1.21 -4.60 0.67
C LYS A 63 -2.56 -4.40 -0.02
N GLY A 64 -3.30 -5.48 -0.27
CA GLY A 64 -4.60 -5.43 -0.94
C GLY A 64 -5.65 -4.54 -0.24
N PRO A 65 -5.91 -4.67 1.08
CA PRO A 65 -6.77 -3.75 1.83
C PRO A 65 -6.29 -2.31 1.81
N ARG A 66 -4.98 -2.06 1.91
CA ARG A 66 -4.40 -0.73 1.81
C ARG A 66 -4.75 -0.05 0.48
N GLU A 67 -4.52 -0.74 -0.64
CA GLU A 67 -4.83 -0.21 -1.97
C GLU A 67 -6.31 0.12 -2.14
N LYS A 68 -7.20 -0.73 -1.64
CA LYS A 68 -8.65 -0.47 -1.65
C LYS A 68 -9.01 0.76 -0.82
N THR A 69 -8.46 0.88 0.39
CA THR A 69 -8.71 2.03 1.27
C THR A 69 -8.21 3.33 0.64
N LEU A 70 -7.03 3.32 0.01
CA LEU A 70 -6.50 4.46 -0.73
C LEU A 70 -7.42 4.87 -1.89
N ALA A 71 -7.84 3.91 -2.71
CA ALA A 71 -8.71 4.17 -3.86
C ALA A 71 -10.09 4.71 -3.45
N GLU A 72 -10.68 4.18 -2.37
CA GLU A 72 -11.94 4.67 -1.81
C GLU A 72 -11.80 6.08 -1.24
N ALA A 73 -10.73 6.36 -0.51
CA ALA A 73 -10.46 7.67 0.06
C ALA A 73 -10.20 8.72 -1.04
N GLU A 74 -9.43 8.36 -2.08
CA GLU A 74 -9.20 9.20 -3.24
C GLU A 74 -10.50 9.52 -3.97
N LYS A 75 -11.33 8.51 -4.23
CA LYS A 75 -12.64 8.69 -4.86
C LYS A 75 -13.53 9.63 -4.07
N LYS A 76 -13.58 9.46 -2.74
CA LYS A 76 -14.35 10.33 -1.86
C LYS A 76 -13.81 11.75 -1.86
N ALA A 77 -12.49 11.93 -1.75
CA ALA A 77 -11.85 13.23 -1.77
C ALA A 77 -12.07 13.97 -3.11
N ARG A 78 -12.07 13.26 -4.23
CA ARG A 78 -12.41 13.81 -5.56
C ARG A 78 -13.88 14.29 -5.60
N GLN A 79 -14.81 13.54 -5.03
CA GLN A 79 -16.22 13.96 -4.97
C GLN A 79 -16.40 15.21 -4.08
N GLU A 80 -15.72 15.26 -2.93
CA GLU A 80 -15.74 16.41 -2.02
C GLU A 80 -15.04 17.66 -2.61
N ALA A 81 -14.12 17.48 -3.54
CA ALA A 81 -13.38 18.58 -4.18
C ALA A 81 -14.20 19.28 -5.27
N ILE A 82 -15.33 18.71 -5.72
CA ILE A 82 -16.20 19.26 -6.73
C ILE A 82 -17.31 20.08 -6.06
N ASP A 83 -17.35 21.38 -6.33
CA ASP A 83 -18.46 22.25 -5.97
C ASP A 83 -19.46 22.29 -7.13
N GLU A 84 -20.57 21.60 -6.99
CA GLU A 84 -21.62 21.51 -8.02
C GLU A 84 -22.26 22.88 -8.30
N ALA A 85 -22.26 23.82 -7.36
CA ALA A 85 -22.75 25.18 -7.59
C ALA A 85 -21.89 25.91 -8.63
N LEU A 86 -20.57 25.71 -8.62
CA LEU A 86 -19.66 26.26 -9.64
C LEU A 86 -19.84 25.57 -10.99
N VAL A 87 -20.14 24.28 -11.01
CA VAL A 87 -20.44 23.53 -12.23
C VAL A 87 -21.75 24.04 -12.84
N ASP A 88 -22.79 24.23 -12.03
CA ASP A 88 -24.08 24.75 -12.47
C ASP A 88 -23.96 26.18 -13.03
N GLN A 89 -23.14 27.02 -12.38
CA GLN A 89 -22.87 28.37 -12.90
C GLN A 89 -22.15 28.33 -14.24
N ALA A 90 -21.12 27.52 -14.40
CA ALA A 90 -20.38 27.39 -15.66
C ALA A 90 -21.29 26.89 -16.79
N THR A 91 -22.20 25.94 -16.50
CA THR A 91 -23.17 25.44 -17.48
C THR A 91 -24.20 26.51 -17.87
N ALA A 92 -24.69 27.30 -16.92
CA ALA A 92 -25.61 28.39 -17.20
C ALA A 92 -24.99 29.50 -18.04
N ASP A 93 -23.74 29.86 -17.75
CA ASP A 93 -22.99 30.85 -18.51
C ASP A 93 -22.74 30.38 -19.97
N ALA A 94 -22.37 29.11 -20.14
CA ALA A 94 -22.18 28.51 -21.46
C ALA A 94 -23.47 28.48 -22.28
N GLU A 95 -24.60 28.10 -21.63
CA GLU A 95 -25.92 28.11 -22.25
C GLU A 95 -26.33 29.53 -22.69
N ALA A 96 -26.12 30.54 -21.83
CA ALA A 96 -26.46 31.91 -22.13
C ALA A 96 -25.64 32.45 -23.34
N LYS A 97 -24.35 32.12 -23.37
CA LYS A 97 -23.46 32.49 -24.46
C LYS A 97 -23.87 31.86 -25.79
N SER A 98 -24.12 30.54 -25.79
CA SER A 98 -24.49 29.79 -26.99
C SER A 98 -25.82 30.26 -27.56
N LYS A 99 -26.81 30.62 -26.72
CA LYS A 99 -28.07 31.25 -27.14
C LYS A 99 -27.88 32.62 -27.77
N GLN A 100 -26.91 33.43 -27.28
CA GLN A 100 -26.59 34.73 -27.86
C GLN A 100 -25.94 34.59 -29.23
N GLU A 101 -25.14 33.55 -29.45
CA GLU A 101 -24.48 33.21 -30.70
C GLU A 101 -25.44 32.63 -31.76
N GLY A 102 -26.63 32.25 -31.34
CA GLY A 102 -27.69 31.73 -32.22
C GLY A 102 -27.55 30.24 -32.54
N ASP A 103 -26.90 29.49 -31.67
CA ASP A 103 -26.66 28.08 -31.79
C ASP A 103 -27.96 27.28 -31.77
N ASP A 104 -27.97 26.08 -32.38
CA ASP A 104 -29.07 25.16 -32.31
C ASP A 104 -29.09 24.40 -30.94
N GLU A 105 -30.16 23.65 -30.70
CA GLU A 105 -30.38 22.95 -29.44
C GLU A 105 -29.31 21.90 -29.16
N GLN A 106 -28.72 21.29 -30.19
CA GLN A 106 -27.62 20.33 -30.03
C GLN A 106 -26.33 21.02 -29.65
N GLN A 107 -26.01 22.16 -30.27
CA GLN A 107 -24.82 22.96 -29.93
C GLN A 107 -24.89 23.52 -28.49
N ILE A 108 -26.06 24.00 -28.08
CA ILE A 108 -26.30 24.46 -26.71
C ILE A 108 -26.08 23.31 -25.70
N LYS A 109 -26.60 22.11 -25.99
CA LYS A 109 -26.41 20.94 -25.13
C LYS A 109 -24.94 20.52 -25.04
N GLN A 110 -24.22 20.55 -26.15
CA GLN A 110 -22.78 20.25 -26.18
C GLN A 110 -21.99 21.27 -25.38
N ALA A 111 -22.21 22.56 -25.57
CA ALA A 111 -21.53 23.63 -24.82
C ALA A 111 -21.74 23.50 -23.30
N ARG A 112 -22.93 23.11 -22.85
CA ARG A 112 -23.20 22.82 -21.43
C ARG A 112 -22.39 21.64 -20.90
N CYS A 113 -22.30 20.54 -21.67
CA CYS A 113 -21.54 19.37 -21.27
C CYS A 113 -20.04 19.70 -21.15
N GLU A 114 -19.48 20.39 -22.15
CA GLU A 114 -18.08 20.80 -22.16
C GLU A 114 -17.75 21.76 -21.00
N ALA A 115 -18.66 22.71 -20.69
CA ALA A 115 -18.49 23.61 -19.55
C ALA A 115 -18.54 22.88 -18.21
N ALA A 116 -19.44 21.91 -18.06
CA ALA A 116 -19.52 21.07 -16.85
C ALA A 116 -18.25 20.24 -16.63
N GLU A 117 -17.79 19.57 -17.68
CA GLU A 117 -16.56 18.77 -17.64
C GLU A 117 -15.34 19.65 -17.33
N GLY A 118 -15.18 20.76 -18.05
CA GLY A 118 -14.07 21.70 -17.84
C GLY A 118 -14.05 22.30 -16.42
N SER A 119 -15.22 22.66 -15.87
CA SER A 119 -15.31 23.16 -14.50
C SER A 119 -14.89 22.10 -13.48
N ARG A 120 -15.31 20.84 -13.65
CA ARG A 120 -14.93 19.74 -12.77
C ARG A 120 -13.44 19.43 -12.87
N GLU A 121 -12.88 19.38 -14.07
CA GLU A 121 -11.45 19.17 -14.29
C GLU A 121 -10.59 20.26 -13.63
N GLU A 122 -10.99 21.53 -13.78
CA GLU A 122 -10.30 22.65 -13.15
C GLU A 122 -10.32 22.58 -11.62
N GLN A 123 -11.46 22.22 -11.03
CA GLN A 123 -11.59 22.05 -9.59
C GLN A 123 -10.76 20.87 -9.08
N LEU A 124 -10.75 19.75 -9.79
CA LEU A 124 -9.92 18.59 -9.45
C LEU A 124 -8.43 18.92 -9.55
N ALA A 125 -8.00 19.65 -10.59
CA ALA A 125 -6.62 20.07 -10.75
C ALA A 125 -6.17 20.99 -9.61
N LYS A 126 -7.01 21.95 -9.20
CA LYS A 126 -6.74 22.86 -8.08
C LYS A 126 -6.64 22.15 -6.74
N ASN A 127 -7.40 21.08 -6.54
CA ASN A 127 -7.46 20.33 -5.28
C ASN A 127 -6.62 19.04 -5.28
N GLN A 128 -5.80 18.80 -6.32
CA GLN A 128 -5.05 17.55 -6.51
C GLN A 128 -4.17 17.20 -5.29
N GLU A 129 -3.48 18.18 -4.72
CA GLU A 129 -2.64 17.99 -3.54
C GLU A 129 -3.45 17.53 -2.32
N GLN A 130 -4.58 18.19 -2.04
CA GLN A 130 -5.47 17.84 -0.93
C GLN A 130 -6.12 16.45 -1.11
N ILE A 131 -6.44 16.09 -2.35
CA ILE A 131 -6.96 14.75 -2.69
C ILE A 131 -5.90 13.69 -2.38
N SER A 132 -4.65 13.91 -2.81
CA SER A 132 -3.53 13.01 -2.54
C SER A 132 -3.26 12.88 -1.04
N GLU A 133 -3.19 13.98 -0.31
CA GLU A 133 -2.97 14.00 1.14
C GLU A 133 -4.06 13.22 1.90
N LYS A 134 -5.33 13.40 1.55
CA LYS A 134 -6.45 12.66 2.17
C LYS A 134 -6.36 11.15 1.89
N ALA A 135 -5.99 10.77 0.67
CA ALA A 135 -5.80 9.38 0.30
C ALA A 135 -4.65 8.76 1.11
N GLU A 136 -3.47 9.39 1.13
CA GLU A 136 -2.30 8.93 1.88
C GLU A 136 -2.59 8.83 3.38
N GLN A 137 -3.32 9.80 3.94
CA GLN A 137 -3.73 9.76 5.34
C GLN A 137 -4.53 8.50 5.67
N ALA A 138 -5.44 8.09 4.78
CA ALA A 138 -6.26 6.90 4.96
C ALA A 138 -5.43 5.59 4.92
N GLY A 139 -4.27 5.59 4.26
CA GLY A 139 -3.36 4.44 4.19
C GLY A 139 -2.41 4.28 5.37
N LYS A 140 -2.22 5.31 6.20
CA LYS A 140 -1.18 5.33 7.26
C LYS A 140 -1.26 4.20 8.28
N ASP A 141 -2.47 3.73 8.59
CA ASP A 141 -2.65 2.63 9.54
C ASP A 141 -2.06 1.30 9.02
N PHE A 142 -1.99 1.16 7.69
CA PHE A 142 -1.38 0.00 7.03
C PHE A 142 0.13 0.17 6.85
N ASP A 143 0.61 1.40 6.62
CA ASP A 143 2.01 1.68 6.28
C ASP A 143 2.98 1.13 7.32
N SER A 144 2.73 1.38 8.60
CA SER A 144 3.63 0.92 9.67
C SER A 144 3.71 -0.61 9.77
N LYS A 145 2.62 -1.33 9.45
CA LYS A 145 2.60 -2.79 9.45
C LYS A 145 3.35 -3.35 8.24
N ILE A 146 3.12 -2.74 7.06
CA ILE A 146 3.78 -3.12 5.81
C ILE A 146 5.28 -2.87 5.93
N GLU A 147 5.69 -1.72 6.42
CA GLU A 147 7.10 -1.35 6.62
C GLU A 147 7.80 -2.33 7.57
N GLU A 148 7.20 -2.67 8.70
CA GLU A 148 7.75 -3.67 9.63
C GLU A 148 7.94 -5.04 8.94
N ALA A 149 6.97 -5.49 8.15
CA ALA A 149 7.06 -6.76 7.43
C ALA A 149 8.09 -6.71 6.28
N GLU A 150 8.23 -5.57 5.60
CA GLU A 150 9.26 -5.38 4.58
C GLU A 150 10.67 -5.42 5.19
N GLN A 151 10.89 -4.75 6.32
CA GLN A 151 12.17 -4.82 7.04
C GLN A 151 12.51 -6.26 7.45
N VAL A 152 11.54 -7.03 7.96
CA VAL A 152 11.74 -8.45 8.28
C VAL A 152 12.05 -9.26 7.01
N THR A 153 11.43 -8.94 5.90
CA THR A 153 11.71 -9.58 4.61
C THR A 153 13.16 -9.32 4.17
N TYR A 154 13.67 -8.10 4.31
CA TYR A 154 15.06 -7.77 4.00
C TYR A 154 16.04 -8.49 4.93
N GLU A 155 15.73 -8.56 6.23
CA GLU A 155 16.53 -9.33 7.18
C GLU A 155 16.62 -10.81 6.78
N LEU A 156 15.51 -11.47 6.45
CA LEU A 156 15.52 -12.88 6.05
C LEU A 156 16.22 -13.11 4.70
N LYS A 157 16.09 -12.19 3.74
CA LYS A 157 16.85 -12.23 2.48
C LYS A 157 18.34 -12.07 2.70
N SER A 158 18.76 -11.22 3.64
CA SER A 158 20.15 -11.10 4.05
C SER A 158 20.67 -12.42 4.64
N HIS A 159 19.93 -13.06 5.54
CA HIS A 159 20.32 -14.36 6.08
C HIS A 159 20.43 -15.43 4.99
N LEU A 160 19.51 -15.46 4.02
CA LEU A 160 19.58 -16.37 2.87
C LEU A 160 20.86 -16.14 2.06
N ALA A 161 21.17 -14.89 1.71
CA ALA A 161 22.39 -14.55 0.98
C ALA A 161 23.67 -14.97 1.73
N VAL A 162 23.70 -14.80 3.05
CA VAL A 162 24.81 -15.30 3.89
C VAL A 162 24.97 -16.82 3.80
N THR A 163 23.86 -17.59 3.82
CA THR A 163 23.93 -19.06 3.67
C THR A 163 24.45 -19.50 2.31
N GLN A 164 24.28 -18.67 1.28
CA GLN A 164 24.78 -18.86 -0.08
C GLN A 164 26.23 -18.36 -0.28
N GLY A 165 26.81 -17.72 0.74
CA GLY A 165 28.15 -17.13 0.69
C GLY A 165 28.21 -15.79 -0.06
N ASP A 166 27.05 -15.20 -0.42
CA ASP A 166 26.95 -13.90 -1.09
C ASP A 166 26.82 -12.77 -0.07
N TYR A 167 27.97 -12.39 0.50
CA TYR A 167 28.02 -11.34 1.54
C TYR A 167 27.75 -9.94 0.97
N GLY A 168 28.00 -9.71 -0.34
CA GLY A 168 27.70 -8.43 -0.99
C GLY A 168 26.18 -8.19 -1.02
N THR A 169 25.43 -9.13 -1.59
CA THR A 169 23.95 -9.08 -1.60
C THR A 169 23.36 -9.04 -0.19
N ALA A 170 23.99 -9.72 0.79
CA ALA A 170 23.53 -9.68 2.17
C ALA A 170 23.60 -8.26 2.76
N LEU A 171 24.68 -7.51 2.50
CA LEU A 171 24.81 -6.13 2.93
C LEU A 171 23.81 -5.20 2.23
N ASP A 172 23.62 -5.37 0.92
CA ASP A 172 22.65 -4.59 0.13
C ASP A 172 21.22 -4.71 0.70
N TRP A 173 20.86 -5.88 1.24
CA TRP A 173 19.56 -6.08 1.89
C TRP A 173 19.45 -5.40 3.26
N LEU A 174 20.52 -5.29 4.00
CA LEU A 174 20.55 -4.66 5.34
C LEU A 174 20.58 -3.13 5.27
N GLU A 175 20.94 -2.54 4.12
CA GLU A 175 20.97 -1.10 3.88
C GLU A 175 19.60 -0.53 3.44
N LYS A 176 18.61 -1.39 3.19
CA LYS A 176 17.24 -1.01 2.82
C LYS A 176 16.35 -0.80 4.04
#